data_670dcfa2e70a54c70d6c0140b36c4eb1
#
_entry.id   670dcfa2e70a54c70d6c0140b36c4eb1
#
_cell.length_a   1.000
_cell.length_b   1.000
_cell.length_c   1.000
_cell.angle_alpha   90.00
_cell.angle_beta   90.00
_cell.angle_gamma   90.00
#
_symmetry.space_group_name_H-M   'P 1'
#
loop_
_entity.id
_entity.type
_entity.pdbx_description
1 polymer ?
#
loop_
_entity_poly.entity_id
_entity_poly.type
_entity_poly.pdbx_seq_one_letter_code
_entity_poly.pdbx_strand_id
1 'polypeptide(L)'
;YNLAWQTSFGWDGKYSSMEAVYAAHITSPIEMGETVSNVINKLKADSRYPQQFKTVFGSTDINQQRISNALTQFVGALISVATKYDSVKQNLASFTASEQSGYTIFQNKCNSCHTEPLFTDFSYRNNGLPQTILNDKGRMTVTGNTADAFKFRVPSLRNLFKSYPFMHDGRFIAFEQIFDHYQSGIVQSATLDPFLINGISLSTQERIALV
;
A
#
# COMPACT_ATOMS: atom_id res chain seq x y z
N TYR A 1 4.17 -4.97 3.59
CA TYR A 1 4.06 -6.42 3.30
C TYR A 1 3.57 -6.63 1.87
N ASN A 2 3.91 -7.80 1.29
CA ASN A 2 3.45 -8.26 -0.01
C ASN A 2 3.81 -7.32 -1.19
N LEU A 3 4.90 -6.56 -1.08
CA LEU A 3 5.33 -5.63 -2.13
C LEU A 3 5.88 -6.33 -3.38
N ALA A 4 6.28 -7.59 -3.28
CA ALA A 4 6.79 -8.38 -4.41
C ALA A 4 5.77 -8.55 -5.56
N TRP A 5 4.48 -8.39 -5.30
CA TRP A 5 3.41 -8.49 -6.30
C TRP A 5 3.02 -7.15 -6.93
N GLN A 6 3.62 -6.04 -6.47
CA GLN A 6 3.32 -4.71 -7.03
C GLN A 6 4.19 -4.43 -8.25
N THR A 7 3.59 -3.80 -9.25
CA THR A 7 4.27 -3.38 -10.49
C THR A 7 4.67 -1.90 -10.48
N SER A 8 4.18 -1.13 -9.50
CA SER A 8 4.51 0.28 -9.30
C SER A 8 4.34 0.65 -7.83
N PHE A 9 5.07 1.65 -7.36
CA PHE A 9 5.19 2.00 -5.95
C PHE A 9 4.88 3.47 -5.72
N GLY A 10 4.54 3.80 -4.46
CA GLY A 10 3.94 5.08 -4.08
C GLY A 10 2.42 5.05 -4.22
N TRP A 11 1.75 5.99 -3.56
CA TRP A 11 0.30 6.12 -3.65
C TRP A 11 -0.19 6.52 -5.05
N ASP A 12 0.61 7.27 -5.79
CA ASP A 12 0.38 7.76 -7.14
C ASP A 12 1.01 6.88 -8.23
N GLY A 13 1.82 5.87 -7.84
CA GLY A 13 2.55 5.01 -8.75
C GLY A 13 3.76 5.66 -9.39
N LYS A 14 4.37 6.62 -8.70
CA LYS A 14 5.51 7.39 -9.19
C LYS A 14 6.73 6.53 -9.53
N TYR A 15 6.95 5.45 -8.79
CA TYR A 15 8.12 4.62 -8.93
C TYR A 15 7.80 3.31 -9.66
N SER A 16 8.58 2.97 -10.68
CA SER A 16 8.44 1.75 -11.48
C SER A 16 9.19 0.55 -10.91
N SER A 17 10.03 0.75 -9.89
CA SER A 17 10.78 -0.32 -9.23
C SER A 17 11.04 0.00 -7.76
N MET A 18 11.34 -1.02 -6.96
CA MET A 18 11.71 -0.84 -5.55
C MET A 18 13.06 -0.16 -5.41
N GLU A 19 13.98 -0.37 -6.34
CA GLU A 19 15.28 0.29 -6.41
C GLU A 19 15.11 1.82 -6.54
N ALA A 20 14.16 2.26 -7.37
CA ALA A 20 13.84 3.68 -7.53
C ALA A 20 13.25 4.27 -6.23
N VAL A 21 12.44 3.50 -5.50
CA VAL A 21 11.91 3.89 -4.18
C VAL A 21 13.06 4.14 -3.21
N TYR A 22 13.99 3.19 -3.06
CA TYR A 22 15.09 3.35 -2.10
C TYR A 22 16.00 4.51 -2.44
N ALA A 23 16.33 4.70 -3.72
CA ALA A 23 17.16 5.83 -4.14
C ALA A 23 16.48 7.16 -3.80
N ALA A 24 15.17 7.25 -4.04
CA ALA A 24 14.40 8.46 -3.74
C ALA A 24 14.34 8.74 -2.23
N HIS A 25 14.02 7.74 -1.40
CA HIS A 25 13.94 7.91 0.05
C HIS A 25 15.29 8.24 0.70
N ILE A 26 16.38 7.65 0.20
CA ILE A 26 17.73 7.97 0.69
C ILE A 26 18.08 9.43 0.37
N THR A 27 17.75 9.92 -0.83
CA THR A 27 18.19 11.24 -1.29
C THR A 27 17.21 12.38 -1.01
N SER A 28 15.98 12.06 -0.63
CA SER A 28 14.97 13.06 -0.32
C SER A 28 15.36 13.90 0.90
N PRO A 29 15.43 15.25 0.79
CA PRO A 29 15.82 16.11 1.90
C PRO A 29 14.79 16.17 3.03
N ILE A 30 13.54 15.76 2.78
CA ILE A 30 12.48 15.69 3.79
C ILE A 30 12.37 14.29 4.41
N GLU A 31 13.19 13.32 3.97
CA GLU A 31 13.25 11.97 4.50
C GLU A 31 14.65 11.69 5.06
N MET A 32 15.50 10.90 4.38
CA MET A 32 16.83 10.58 4.89
C MET A 32 17.87 11.67 4.63
N GLY A 33 17.69 12.51 3.62
CA GLY A 33 18.55 13.65 3.30
C GLY A 33 20.02 13.28 3.03
N GLU A 34 20.28 12.06 2.55
CA GLU A 34 21.61 11.53 2.39
C GLU A 34 21.99 11.40 0.90
N THR A 35 23.25 11.19 0.59
CA THR A 35 23.68 10.86 -0.76
C THR A 35 24.03 9.36 -0.86
N VAL A 36 23.75 8.78 -2.02
CA VAL A 36 24.07 7.36 -2.26
C VAL A 36 25.59 7.11 -2.07
N SER A 37 26.43 8.05 -2.51
CA SER A 37 27.88 7.94 -2.34
C SER A 37 28.29 7.92 -0.86
N ASN A 38 27.67 8.75 -0.03
CA ASN A 38 27.96 8.78 1.39
C ASN A 38 27.47 7.51 2.10
N VAL A 39 26.30 6.98 1.73
CA VAL A 39 25.83 5.67 2.22
C VAL A 39 26.83 4.56 1.87
N ILE A 40 27.32 4.51 0.62
CA ILE A 40 28.34 3.54 0.19
C ILE A 40 29.60 3.67 1.05
N ASN A 41 30.09 4.89 1.29
CA ASN A 41 31.27 5.12 2.11
C ASN A 41 31.08 4.68 3.56
N LYS A 42 29.92 4.98 4.16
CA LYS A 42 29.58 4.52 5.52
C LYS A 42 29.58 2.98 5.60
N LEU A 43 28.97 2.30 4.63
CA LEU A 43 28.94 0.84 4.59
C LEU A 43 30.33 0.23 4.38
N LYS A 44 31.18 0.84 3.54
CA LYS A 44 32.55 0.38 3.34
C LYS A 44 33.44 0.56 4.57
N ALA A 45 33.18 1.59 5.37
CA ALA A 45 33.94 1.88 6.59
C ALA A 45 33.65 0.92 7.75
N ASP A 46 32.50 0.29 7.78
CA ASP A 46 32.15 -0.73 8.77
C ASP A 46 32.56 -2.13 8.26
N SER A 47 33.51 -2.76 8.95
CA SER A 47 34.11 -4.03 8.55
C SER A 47 33.10 -5.18 8.36
N ARG A 48 31.94 -5.11 8.97
CA ARG A 48 30.88 -6.13 8.86
C ARG A 48 30.28 -6.20 7.45
N TYR A 49 30.01 -5.04 6.83
CA TYR A 49 29.32 -5.01 5.54
C TYR A 49 30.13 -5.58 4.38
N PRO A 50 31.42 -5.24 4.17
CA PRO A 50 32.20 -5.85 3.10
C PRO A 50 32.21 -7.37 3.13
N GLN A 51 32.26 -7.99 4.33
CA GLN A 51 32.20 -9.45 4.46
C GLN A 51 30.82 -10.03 4.15
N GLN A 52 29.76 -9.35 4.59
CA GLN A 52 28.39 -9.74 4.22
C GLN A 52 28.16 -9.64 2.71
N PHE A 53 28.62 -8.55 2.08
CA PHE A 53 28.55 -8.39 0.63
C PHE A 53 29.33 -9.47 -0.11
N LYS A 54 30.52 -9.86 0.39
CA LYS A 54 31.27 -10.99 -0.16
C LYS A 54 30.47 -12.30 -0.09
N THR A 55 29.81 -12.56 1.01
CA THR A 55 28.98 -13.77 1.18
C THR A 55 27.81 -13.81 0.20
N VAL A 56 27.11 -12.69 0.02
CA VAL A 56 25.88 -12.62 -0.78
C VAL A 56 26.17 -12.42 -2.28
N PHE A 57 27.15 -11.57 -2.62
CA PHE A 57 27.43 -11.15 -3.99
C PHE A 57 28.77 -11.68 -4.56
N GLY A 58 29.52 -12.47 -3.78
CA GLY A 58 30.81 -13.00 -4.18
C GLY A 58 31.96 -11.98 -4.18
N SER A 59 31.71 -10.74 -3.74
CA SER A 59 32.70 -9.64 -3.77
C SER A 59 32.47 -8.66 -2.64
N THR A 60 33.57 -8.10 -2.09
CA THR A 60 33.51 -7.04 -1.07
C THR A 60 33.11 -5.67 -1.63
N ASP A 61 32.93 -5.55 -2.95
CA ASP A 61 32.50 -4.30 -3.57
C ASP A 61 31.07 -3.93 -3.15
N ILE A 62 30.90 -2.70 -2.64
CA ILE A 62 29.63 -2.12 -2.25
C ILE A 62 29.33 -1.00 -3.22
N ASN A 63 28.22 -1.13 -3.95
CA ASN A 63 27.73 -0.14 -4.89
C ASN A 63 26.19 -0.02 -4.80
N GLN A 64 25.64 1.01 -5.43
CA GLN A 64 24.21 1.31 -5.38
C GLN A 64 23.34 0.11 -5.78
N GLN A 65 23.69 -0.57 -6.86
CA GLN A 65 22.87 -1.69 -7.37
C GLN A 65 22.79 -2.83 -6.35
N ARG A 66 23.93 -3.20 -5.73
CA ARG A 66 23.96 -4.26 -4.73
C ARG A 66 23.20 -3.89 -3.45
N ILE A 67 23.30 -2.62 -3.02
CA ILE A 67 22.51 -2.10 -1.89
C ILE A 67 21.01 -2.21 -2.22
N SER A 68 20.59 -1.71 -3.38
CA SER A 68 19.19 -1.78 -3.81
C SER A 68 18.70 -3.22 -3.93
N ASN A 69 19.49 -4.13 -4.50
CA ASN A 69 19.14 -5.54 -4.61
C ASN A 69 18.95 -6.18 -3.22
N ALA A 70 19.84 -5.90 -2.27
CA ALA A 70 19.72 -6.44 -0.91
C ALA A 70 18.45 -5.91 -0.22
N LEU A 71 18.15 -4.62 -0.34
CA LEU A 71 16.92 -4.02 0.20
C LEU A 71 15.68 -4.58 -0.47
N THR A 72 15.69 -4.76 -1.81
CA THR A 72 14.57 -5.34 -2.57
C THR A 72 14.28 -6.77 -2.11
N GLN A 73 15.31 -7.59 -1.91
CA GLN A 73 15.15 -8.95 -1.41
C GLN A 73 14.60 -8.96 0.02
N PHE A 74 15.13 -8.12 0.89
CA PHE A 74 14.63 -8.02 2.27
C PHE A 74 13.15 -7.62 2.33
N VAL A 75 12.77 -6.53 1.65
CA VAL A 75 11.40 -6.05 1.67
C VAL A 75 10.46 -6.98 0.91
N GLY A 76 10.92 -7.56 -0.21
CA GLY A 76 10.17 -8.55 -0.98
C GLY A 76 9.86 -9.83 -0.19
N ALA A 77 10.73 -10.19 0.76
CA ALA A 77 10.51 -11.34 1.66
C ALA A 77 9.51 -11.07 2.79
N LEU A 78 9.08 -9.82 2.99
CA LEU A 78 8.08 -9.45 4.00
C LEU A 78 6.68 -9.83 3.51
N ILE A 79 6.30 -11.07 3.70
CA ILE A 79 5.05 -11.65 3.22
C ILE A 79 4.05 -11.80 4.36
N SER A 80 2.80 -11.41 4.13
CA SER A 80 1.65 -11.61 5.03
C SER A 80 0.69 -12.61 4.41
N VAL A 81 0.78 -13.89 4.81
CA VAL A 81 0.00 -15.02 4.25
C VAL A 81 -0.40 -16.05 5.32
N ALA A 82 -0.22 -15.75 6.60
CA ALA A 82 -0.50 -16.67 7.71
C ALA A 82 -1.59 -16.10 8.63
N THR A 83 -2.69 -15.60 8.05
CA THR A 83 -3.85 -15.12 8.79
C THR A 83 -4.92 -16.21 8.91
N LYS A 84 -5.92 -16.01 9.76
CA LYS A 84 -7.08 -16.91 9.84
C LYS A 84 -7.79 -17.04 8.49
N TYR A 85 -7.91 -15.95 7.73
CA TYR A 85 -8.43 -15.96 6.36
C TYR A 85 -7.66 -16.97 5.48
N ASP A 86 -6.33 -16.93 5.49
CA ASP A 86 -5.51 -17.84 4.69
C ASP A 86 -5.71 -19.29 5.10
N SER A 87 -5.82 -19.57 6.39
CA SER A 87 -6.12 -20.91 6.92
C SER A 87 -7.51 -21.41 6.48
N VAL A 88 -8.51 -20.52 6.49
CA VAL A 88 -9.87 -20.87 6.01
C VAL A 88 -9.84 -21.19 4.51
N LYS A 89 -9.13 -20.41 3.70
CA LYS A 89 -9.00 -20.66 2.25
C LYS A 89 -8.27 -21.98 1.94
N GLN A 90 -7.44 -22.46 2.86
CA GLN A 90 -6.77 -23.76 2.77
C GLN A 90 -7.55 -24.92 3.42
N ASN A 91 -8.78 -24.66 3.91
CA ASN A 91 -9.60 -25.62 4.66
C ASN A 91 -8.94 -26.12 5.96
N LEU A 92 -8.05 -25.35 6.55
CA LEU A 92 -7.37 -25.62 7.84
C LEU A 92 -8.08 -25.00 9.03
N ALA A 93 -9.04 -24.10 8.80
CA ALA A 93 -9.85 -23.44 9.81
C ALA A 93 -11.23 -23.10 9.26
N SER A 94 -12.14 -22.61 10.13
CA SER A 94 -13.44 -22.08 9.74
C SER A 94 -13.63 -20.69 10.32
N PHE A 95 -14.37 -19.84 9.63
CA PHE A 95 -14.84 -18.57 10.18
C PHE A 95 -15.88 -18.84 11.27
N THR A 96 -15.92 -18.02 12.31
CA THR A 96 -17.08 -17.90 13.19
C THR A 96 -18.27 -17.33 12.42
N ALA A 97 -19.47 -17.39 12.99
CA ALA A 97 -20.66 -16.82 12.33
C ALA A 97 -20.51 -15.31 12.05
N SER A 98 -19.89 -14.55 12.98
CA SER A 98 -19.63 -13.12 12.80
C SER A 98 -18.61 -12.86 11.69
N GLU A 99 -17.49 -13.56 11.69
CA GLU A 99 -16.45 -13.44 10.65
C GLU A 99 -16.98 -13.84 9.27
N GLN A 100 -17.83 -14.89 9.20
CA GLN A 100 -18.46 -15.30 7.95
C GLN A 100 -19.43 -14.22 7.44
N SER A 101 -20.19 -13.58 8.33
CA SER A 101 -21.04 -12.44 7.96
C SER A 101 -20.20 -11.28 7.42
N GLY A 102 -19.16 -10.86 8.15
CA GLY A 102 -18.23 -9.79 7.71
C GLY A 102 -17.57 -10.12 6.37
N TYR A 103 -17.12 -11.35 6.20
CA TYR A 103 -16.54 -11.80 4.93
C TYR A 103 -17.55 -11.73 3.77
N THR A 104 -18.79 -12.12 3.99
CA THR A 104 -19.85 -12.01 2.96
C THR A 104 -20.13 -10.55 2.59
N ILE A 105 -20.19 -9.66 3.58
CA ILE A 105 -20.35 -8.21 3.34
C ILE A 105 -19.18 -7.66 2.56
N PHE A 106 -17.94 -8.00 2.95
CA PHE A 106 -16.73 -7.62 2.25
C PHE A 106 -16.78 -8.04 0.78
N GLN A 107 -17.11 -9.30 0.49
CA GLN A 107 -17.21 -9.82 -0.87
C GLN A 107 -18.21 -9.02 -1.72
N ASN A 108 -19.34 -8.66 -1.16
CA ASN A 108 -20.42 -7.97 -1.88
C ASN A 108 -20.14 -6.46 -2.08
N LYS A 109 -19.44 -5.82 -1.16
CA LYS A 109 -19.34 -4.35 -1.10
C LYS A 109 -17.92 -3.79 -1.32
N CYS A 110 -16.88 -4.60 -1.11
CA CYS A 110 -15.48 -4.12 -1.10
C CYS A 110 -14.56 -4.85 -2.09
N ASN A 111 -14.87 -6.10 -2.41
CA ASN A 111 -13.99 -6.99 -3.20
C ASN A 111 -13.79 -6.52 -4.65
N SER A 112 -14.64 -5.65 -5.19
CA SER A 112 -14.47 -5.08 -6.54
C SER A 112 -13.19 -4.26 -6.71
N CYS A 113 -12.68 -3.70 -5.61
CA CYS A 113 -11.43 -2.94 -5.57
C CYS A 113 -10.38 -3.68 -4.74
N HIS A 114 -10.78 -4.21 -3.58
CA HIS A 114 -9.91 -4.93 -2.65
C HIS A 114 -9.92 -6.44 -2.90
N THR A 115 -9.51 -6.84 -4.12
CA THR A 115 -9.61 -8.20 -4.61
C THR A 115 -8.73 -9.18 -3.84
N GLU A 116 -9.31 -10.32 -3.48
CA GLU A 116 -8.60 -11.44 -2.85
C GLU A 116 -7.54 -12.05 -3.79
N PRO A 117 -6.48 -12.69 -3.29
CA PRO A 117 -6.15 -12.90 -1.88
C PRO A 117 -5.32 -11.78 -1.24
N LEU A 118 -4.86 -10.80 -2.00
CA LEU A 118 -4.04 -9.68 -1.52
C LEU A 118 -4.88 -8.52 -1.01
N PHE A 119 -6.20 -8.56 -1.20
CA PHE A 119 -7.15 -7.50 -0.84
C PHE A 119 -6.80 -6.17 -1.50
N THR A 120 -6.39 -6.23 -2.75
CA THR A 120 -6.11 -5.12 -3.66
C THR A 120 -6.08 -5.64 -5.10
N ASP A 121 -6.52 -4.82 -6.04
CA ASP A 121 -6.37 -5.07 -7.48
C ASP A 121 -5.19 -4.28 -8.08
N PHE A 122 -4.44 -3.55 -7.22
CA PHE A 122 -3.34 -2.66 -7.59
C PHE A 122 -3.71 -1.53 -8.57
N SER A 123 -4.98 -1.38 -8.92
CA SER A 123 -5.44 -0.30 -9.79
C SER A 123 -5.37 1.07 -9.10
N TYR A 124 -5.50 2.13 -9.89
CA TYR A 124 -5.57 3.51 -9.39
C TYR A 124 -7.00 4.00 -9.51
N ARG A 125 -7.60 4.38 -8.37
CA ARG A 125 -8.99 4.80 -8.30
C ARG A 125 -9.14 6.09 -7.52
N ASN A 126 -10.10 6.91 -7.93
CA ASN A 126 -10.54 8.06 -7.15
C ASN A 126 -11.68 7.59 -6.23
N ASN A 127 -11.42 7.59 -4.93
CA ASN A 127 -12.40 7.19 -3.93
C ASN A 127 -13.26 8.37 -3.41
N GLY A 128 -13.17 9.53 -4.06
CA GLY A 128 -14.00 10.68 -3.72
C GLY A 128 -13.62 11.38 -2.41
N LEU A 129 -12.39 11.26 -1.93
CA LEU A 129 -11.95 12.03 -0.76
C LEU A 129 -11.99 13.54 -1.04
N PRO A 130 -12.52 14.35 -0.11
CA PRO A 130 -12.46 15.81 -0.22
C PRO A 130 -11.03 16.30 -0.37
N GLN A 131 -10.81 17.27 -1.25
CA GLN A 131 -9.50 17.86 -1.44
C GLN A 131 -9.03 18.59 -0.16
N THR A 132 -7.75 18.48 0.14
CA THR A 132 -7.11 19.23 1.21
C THR A 132 -6.42 20.49 0.66
N ILE A 133 -5.89 21.32 1.54
CA ILE A 133 -5.07 22.48 1.18
C ILE A 133 -3.86 22.10 0.30
N LEU A 134 -3.36 20.86 0.41
CA LEU A 134 -2.24 20.35 -0.39
C LEU A 134 -2.62 20.11 -1.84
N ASN A 135 -3.93 19.98 -2.14
CA ASN A 135 -4.47 19.79 -3.48
C ASN A 135 -3.74 18.67 -4.26
N ASP A 136 -3.50 17.53 -3.59
CA ASP A 136 -2.81 16.39 -4.17
C ASP A 136 -3.62 15.81 -5.33
N LYS A 137 -3.06 15.88 -6.53
CA LYS A 137 -3.68 15.37 -7.76
C LYS A 137 -3.49 13.87 -7.97
N GLY A 138 -2.77 13.20 -7.06
CA GLY A 138 -2.50 11.77 -7.16
C GLY A 138 -1.82 11.39 -8.48
N ARG A 139 -2.29 10.32 -9.09
CA ARG A 139 -1.69 9.76 -10.31
C ARG A 139 -1.56 10.75 -11.47
N MET A 140 -2.43 11.75 -11.56
CA MET A 140 -2.30 12.81 -12.58
C MET A 140 -0.95 13.52 -12.51
N THR A 141 -0.36 13.66 -11.32
CA THR A 141 0.98 14.25 -11.15
C THR A 141 2.07 13.45 -11.87
N VAL A 142 1.87 12.13 -12.00
CA VAL A 142 2.81 11.21 -12.66
C VAL A 142 2.56 11.12 -14.15
N THR A 143 1.27 11.02 -14.55
CA THR A 143 0.89 10.75 -15.94
C THR A 143 0.66 11.99 -16.79
N GLY A 144 0.40 13.14 -16.16
CA GLY A 144 -0.05 14.36 -16.85
C GLY A 144 -1.47 14.27 -17.41
N ASN A 145 -2.15 13.14 -17.27
CA ASN A 145 -3.48 12.91 -17.84
C ASN A 145 -4.57 13.35 -16.83
N THR A 146 -5.44 14.27 -17.24
CA THR A 146 -6.56 14.76 -16.41
C THR A 146 -7.55 13.67 -16.01
N ALA A 147 -7.68 12.60 -16.80
CA ALA A 147 -8.50 11.44 -16.46
C ALA A 147 -7.95 10.66 -15.23
N ASP A 148 -6.70 10.90 -14.83
CA ASP A 148 -6.08 10.30 -13.65
C ASP A 148 -6.10 11.21 -12.42
N ALA A 149 -6.80 12.34 -12.48
CA ALA A 149 -6.90 13.26 -11.37
C ALA A 149 -7.51 12.58 -10.13
N PHE A 150 -6.86 12.77 -8.98
CA PHE A 150 -7.28 12.26 -7.67
C PHE A 150 -7.35 10.73 -7.56
N LYS A 151 -6.76 10.01 -8.50
CA LYS A 151 -6.63 8.56 -8.41
C LYS A 151 -5.39 8.20 -7.59
N PHE A 152 -5.59 7.29 -6.65
CA PHE A 152 -4.55 6.70 -5.81
C PHE A 152 -4.62 5.18 -5.91
N ARG A 153 -3.49 4.51 -5.68
CA ARG A 153 -3.45 3.05 -5.74
C ARG A 153 -4.37 2.46 -4.67
N VAL A 154 -5.14 1.46 -5.03
CA VAL A 154 -5.94 0.67 -4.09
C VAL A 154 -4.98 -0.07 -3.15
N PRO A 155 -4.97 0.25 -1.83
CA PRO A 155 -4.07 -0.41 -0.90
C PRO A 155 -4.56 -1.81 -0.56
N SER A 156 -3.63 -2.70 -0.20
CA SER A 156 -3.99 -3.96 0.43
C SER A 156 -4.65 -3.71 1.79
N LEU A 157 -5.71 -4.47 2.11
CA LEU A 157 -6.32 -4.44 3.44
C LEU A 157 -5.66 -5.43 4.43
N ARG A 158 -4.63 -6.17 4.01
CA ARG A 158 -3.88 -7.03 4.92
C ARG A 158 -3.18 -6.19 5.99
N ASN A 159 -3.30 -6.60 7.24
CA ASN A 159 -2.78 -5.90 8.42
C ASN A 159 -3.34 -4.49 8.62
N LEU A 160 -4.53 -4.19 8.10
CA LEU A 160 -5.14 -2.86 8.16
C LEU A 160 -5.20 -2.30 9.59
N PHE A 161 -5.56 -3.12 10.59
CA PHE A 161 -5.59 -2.73 12.01
C PHE A 161 -4.26 -2.22 12.59
N LYS A 162 -3.13 -2.50 11.90
CA LYS A 162 -1.79 -2.12 12.36
C LYS A 162 -1.19 -0.97 11.53
N SER A 163 -1.92 -0.44 10.57
CA SER A 163 -1.41 0.52 9.60
C SER A 163 -2.17 1.85 9.56
N TYR A 164 -2.77 2.25 10.69
CA TYR A 164 -3.33 3.59 10.81
C TYR A 164 -2.22 4.67 10.84
N PRO A 165 -2.49 5.91 10.46
CA PRO A 165 -3.76 6.46 9.98
C PRO A 165 -4.09 6.00 8.56
N PHE A 166 -5.39 6.04 8.21
CA PHE A 166 -5.94 5.52 6.96
C PHE A 166 -6.06 6.58 5.87
N MET A 167 -6.30 6.12 4.64
CA MET A 167 -6.27 6.85 3.37
C MET A 167 -4.84 7.23 2.94
N HIS A 168 -4.70 7.77 1.72
CA HIS A 168 -3.38 8.11 1.16
C HIS A 168 -2.69 9.25 1.92
N ASP A 169 -3.45 10.11 2.58
CA ASP A 169 -2.97 11.27 3.34
C ASP A 169 -3.11 11.11 4.87
N GLY A 170 -3.54 9.94 5.33
CA GLY A 170 -3.59 9.65 6.76
C GLY A 170 -4.67 10.38 7.56
N ARG A 171 -5.73 10.87 6.91
CA ARG A 171 -6.73 11.73 7.57
C ARG A 171 -7.67 11.01 8.54
N PHE A 172 -7.81 9.69 8.43
CA PHE A 172 -8.70 8.92 9.30
C PHE A 172 -7.91 8.04 10.27
N ILE A 173 -8.40 8.00 11.51
CA ILE A 173 -7.77 7.23 12.60
C ILE A 173 -8.66 6.10 13.13
N ALA A 174 -9.91 6.02 12.66
CA ALA A 174 -10.89 5.00 13.05
C ALA A 174 -11.64 4.45 11.84
N PHE A 175 -12.12 3.20 11.94
CA PHE A 175 -12.89 2.55 10.86
C PHE A 175 -14.23 3.23 10.59
N GLU A 176 -14.87 3.78 11.62
CA GLU A 176 -16.11 4.52 11.48
C GLU A 176 -15.97 5.68 10.50
N GLN A 177 -14.83 6.38 10.53
CA GLN A 177 -14.57 7.48 9.60
C GLN A 177 -14.46 7.00 8.15
N ILE A 178 -13.90 5.80 7.94
CA ILE A 178 -13.82 5.16 6.61
C ILE A 178 -15.24 4.80 6.15
N PHE A 179 -16.05 4.18 7.01
CA PHE A 179 -17.41 3.79 6.67
C PHE A 179 -18.30 5.00 6.40
N ASP A 180 -18.18 6.06 7.21
CA ASP A 180 -18.91 7.32 7.00
C ASP A 180 -18.52 7.98 5.67
N HIS A 181 -17.23 7.97 5.35
CA HIS A 181 -16.75 8.47 4.06
C HIS A 181 -17.40 7.71 2.90
N TYR A 182 -17.33 6.39 2.88
CA TYR A 182 -17.90 5.60 1.79
C TYR A 182 -19.44 5.64 1.75
N GLN A 183 -20.10 5.88 2.88
CA GLN A 183 -21.56 5.98 2.92
C GLN A 183 -22.07 7.34 2.44
N SER A 184 -21.47 8.45 2.87
CA SER A 184 -22.00 9.80 2.65
C SER A 184 -20.98 10.90 2.45
N GLY A 185 -19.69 10.60 2.61
CA GLY A 185 -18.59 11.59 2.50
C GLY A 185 -17.94 11.68 1.12
N ILE A 186 -18.47 10.98 0.13
CA ILE A 186 -17.88 10.92 -1.23
C ILE A 186 -18.17 12.19 -1.98
N VAL A 187 -17.12 12.84 -2.47
CA VAL A 187 -17.20 14.02 -3.35
C VAL A 187 -17.30 13.57 -4.80
N GLN A 188 -18.37 13.99 -5.48
CA GLN A 188 -18.58 13.70 -6.89
C GLN A 188 -17.58 14.45 -7.75
N SER A 189 -17.01 13.78 -8.76
CA SER A 189 -16.10 14.37 -9.72
C SER A 189 -16.07 13.55 -11.02
N ALA A 190 -15.54 14.12 -12.08
CA ALA A 190 -15.43 13.45 -13.39
C ALA A 190 -14.57 12.17 -13.37
N THR A 191 -13.70 12.03 -12.37
CA THR A 191 -12.78 10.88 -12.24
C THR A 191 -13.17 9.93 -11.10
N LEU A 192 -14.28 10.20 -10.40
CA LEU A 192 -14.78 9.33 -9.33
C LEU A 192 -14.97 7.90 -9.86
N ASP A 193 -14.57 6.92 -9.06
CA ASP A 193 -14.80 5.52 -9.41
C ASP A 193 -16.31 5.24 -9.56
N PRO A 194 -16.75 4.63 -10.66
CA PRO A 194 -18.18 4.37 -10.92
C PRO A 194 -18.87 3.54 -9.83
N PHE A 195 -18.16 2.65 -9.15
CA PHE A 195 -18.71 1.88 -8.02
C PHE A 195 -19.10 2.74 -6.82
N LEU A 196 -18.60 3.98 -6.75
CA LEU A 196 -18.78 4.87 -5.61
C LEU A 196 -19.80 6.00 -5.86
N ILE A 197 -20.40 6.09 -7.06
CA ILE A 197 -21.34 7.17 -7.40
C ILE A 197 -22.49 7.27 -6.41
N ASN A 198 -23.01 6.13 -5.95
CA ASN A 198 -24.12 6.07 -5.00
C ASN A 198 -23.68 5.82 -3.54
N GLY A 199 -22.37 5.83 -3.29
CA GLY A 199 -21.80 5.44 -2.01
C GLY A 199 -21.99 3.96 -1.70
N ILE A 200 -21.53 3.56 -0.51
CA ILE A 200 -21.66 2.19 0.00
C ILE A 200 -22.50 2.23 1.27
N SER A 201 -23.77 1.82 1.17
CA SER A 201 -24.64 1.74 2.35
C SER A 201 -24.20 0.60 3.28
N LEU A 202 -24.01 0.92 4.56
CA LEU A 202 -23.63 -0.02 5.61
C LEU A 202 -24.52 0.20 6.84
N SER A 203 -25.29 -0.80 7.23
CA SER A 203 -26.00 -0.80 8.51
C SER A 203 -25.00 -0.89 9.69
N THR A 204 -25.44 -0.56 10.88
CA THR A 204 -24.62 -0.69 12.10
C THR A 204 -24.12 -2.12 12.30
N GLN A 205 -24.94 -3.12 12.04
CA GLN A 205 -24.58 -4.53 12.16
C GLN A 205 -23.51 -4.92 11.11
N GLU A 206 -23.62 -4.42 9.88
CA GLU A 206 -22.63 -4.68 8.85
C GLU A 206 -21.27 -4.03 9.19
N ARG A 207 -21.29 -2.81 9.73
CA ARG A 207 -20.05 -2.14 10.19
C ARG A 207 -19.36 -2.93 11.31
N ILE A 208 -20.13 -3.44 12.29
CA ILE A 208 -19.61 -4.29 13.36
C ILE A 208 -19.02 -5.59 12.82
N ALA A 209 -19.68 -6.22 11.85
CA ALA A 209 -19.22 -7.48 11.28
C ALA A 209 -17.96 -7.33 10.40
N LEU A 210 -17.70 -6.13 9.84
CA LEU A 210 -16.52 -5.82 9.03
C LEU A 210 -15.26 -5.56 9.87
N VAL A 211 -15.38 -5.32 11.16
CA VAL A 211 -14.30 -5.02 12.11
C VAL A 211 -14.02 -6.19 13.03
#